data_56423ad38ebf4733b845556bd9e66983
#
_entry.id   56423ad38ebf4733b845556bd9e66983
#
_cell.length_a   1.000
_cell.length_b   1.000
_cell.length_c   1.000
_cell.angle_alpha   90.00
_cell.angle_beta   90.00
_cell.angle_gamma   90.00
#
_symmetry.space_group_name_H-M   'P 1'
#
loop_
_entity.id
_entity.type
_entity.pdbx_description
1 polymer ?
#
loop_
_entity_poly.entity_id
_entity_poly.type
_entity_poly.pdbx_seq_one_letter_code
_entity_poly.pdbx_strand_id
1 'polypeptide(L)'
;AAAITQQAELAAAMQRLRALGLRQSDISQIRDARAGRVSLLAPIDGTVIRREVSLGQAVQSASDAFQVADLSRLWVLLDLFEKDLPHVHSAQRAEIRTEAYPGRTFPAQVALIGSVIDEKTRTAPVRVEFDNSEGLLRPGQFVTATLQGEATVAQTAVLTVPRKAVVTVEGKPLLFVQTGSGRFERRSVELGPSGGSLIEVRSGVSEGELVVVDGGFLLKSELLR
;
A
#
# COMPACT_ATOMS: atom_id res chain seq x y z
N ALA A 1 -55.89 28.80 -23.25
CA ALA A 1 -55.63 28.04 -22.01
C ALA A 1 -55.03 26.67 -22.28
N ALA A 2 -55.61 25.82 -23.10
CA ALA A 2 -55.11 24.43 -23.39
C ALA A 2 -53.65 24.37 -23.93
N ALA A 3 -53.28 25.28 -24.86
CA ALA A 3 -51.96 25.30 -25.45
C ALA A 3 -50.84 25.66 -24.41
N ILE A 4 -51.13 26.53 -23.47
CA ILE A 4 -50.20 26.91 -22.40
C ILE A 4 -49.99 25.74 -21.44
N THR A 5 -51.03 25.01 -21.12
CA THR A 5 -50.95 23.83 -20.24
C THR A 5 -50.10 22.72 -20.91
N GLN A 6 -50.32 22.45 -22.20
CA GLN A 6 -49.52 21.47 -22.95
C GLN A 6 -48.03 21.86 -23.03
N GLN A 7 -47.73 23.15 -23.22
CA GLN A 7 -46.35 23.62 -23.21
C GLN A 7 -45.68 23.45 -21.84
N ALA A 8 -46.41 23.72 -20.76
CA ALA A 8 -45.91 23.53 -19.40
C ALA A 8 -45.64 22.03 -19.09
N GLU A 9 -46.55 21.16 -19.49
CA GLU A 9 -46.37 19.72 -19.34
C GLU A 9 -45.18 19.18 -20.13
N LEU A 10 -45.02 19.63 -21.38
CA LEU A 10 -43.86 19.29 -22.22
C LEU A 10 -42.57 19.76 -21.58
N ALA A 11 -42.51 21.00 -21.09
CA ALA A 11 -41.35 21.56 -20.42
C ALA A 11 -41.00 20.75 -19.14
N ALA A 12 -41.98 20.38 -18.34
CA ALA A 12 -41.81 19.56 -17.16
C ALA A 12 -41.30 18.16 -17.50
N ALA A 13 -41.82 17.53 -18.56
CA ALA A 13 -41.35 16.24 -19.05
C ALA A 13 -39.89 16.32 -19.52
N MET A 14 -39.52 17.36 -20.27
CA MET A 14 -38.12 17.59 -20.70
C MET A 14 -37.18 17.80 -19.52
N GLN A 15 -37.58 18.52 -18.51
CA GLN A 15 -36.77 18.70 -17.28
C GLN A 15 -36.57 17.38 -16.54
N ARG A 16 -37.59 16.54 -16.44
CA ARG A 16 -37.45 15.19 -15.85
C ARG A 16 -36.47 14.33 -16.64
N LEU A 17 -36.53 14.34 -17.96
CA LEU A 17 -35.59 13.59 -18.81
C LEU A 17 -34.15 14.10 -18.67
N ARG A 18 -33.96 15.42 -18.55
CA ARG A 18 -32.62 16.01 -18.26
C ARG A 18 -32.11 15.62 -16.89
N ALA A 19 -32.96 15.60 -15.88
CA ALA A 19 -32.60 15.15 -14.54
C ALA A 19 -32.19 13.66 -14.50
N LEU A 20 -32.67 12.86 -15.44
CA LEU A 20 -32.25 11.48 -15.67
C LEU A 20 -30.97 11.36 -16.52
N GLY A 21 -30.29 12.48 -16.84
CA GLY A 21 -29.03 12.48 -17.56
C GLY A 21 -29.15 12.48 -19.10
N LEU A 22 -30.34 12.59 -19.68
CA LEU A 22 -30.50 12.67 -21.13
C LEU A 22 -30.12 14.07 -21.65
N ARG A 23 -29.35 14.08 -22.71
CA ARG A 23 -28.99 15.33 -23.42
C ARG A 23 -30.16 15.81 -24.29
N GLN A 24 -30.13 17.08 -24.66
CA GLN A 24 -31.11 17.69 -25.54
C GLN A 24 -31.19 16.96 -26.90
N SER A 25 -30.05 16.49 -27.43
CA SER A 25 -29.97 15.68 -28.65
C SER A 25 -30.74 14.36 -28.52
N ASP A 26 -30.62 13.70 -27.36
CA ASP A 26 -31.30 12.42 -27.13
C ASP A 26 -32.81 12.62 -26.99
N ILE A 27 -33.21 13.70 -26.31
CA ILE A 27 -34.62 14.10 -26.18
C ILE A 27 -35.23 14.44 -27.53
N SER A 28 -34.47 15.08 -28.46
CA SER A 28 -34.98 15.36 -29.82
C SER A 28 -35.14 14.10 -30.66
N GLN A 29 -34.25 13.13 -30.50
CA GLN A 29 -34.37 11.82 -31.17
C GLN A 29 -35.57 11.00 -30.66
N ILE A 30 -35.92 11.13 -29.40
CA ILE A 30 -37.13 10.50 -28.81
C ILE A 30 -38.41 11.07 -29.48
N ARG A 31 -38.39 12.35 -29.88
CA ARG A 31 -39.51 13.00 -30.60
C ARG A 31 -39.79 12.36 -31.98
N ASP A 32 -38.75 11.91 -32.65
CA ASP A 32 -38.87 11.23 -33.94
C ASP A 32 -39.18 9.74 -33.80
N ALA A 33 -39.91 9.38 -32.80
CA ALA A 33 -40.30 8.15 -32.13
C ALA A 33 -40.51 6.87 -33.00
N ARG A 34 -39.81 6.71 -34.09
CA ARG A 34 -39.78 5.42 -34.83
C ARG A 34 -38.70 4.46 -34.36
N ALA A 35 -37.79 4.90 -33.47
CA ALA A 35 -36.67 4.07 -33.10
C ALA A 35 -36.65 3.57 -31.64
N GLY A 36 -37.41 4.17 -30.71
CA GLY A 36 -37.53 3.68 -29.34
C GLY A 36 -36.17 3.41 -28.60
N ARG A 37 -35.06 3.94 -29.14
CA ARG A 37 -33.72 3.70 -28.62
C ARG A 37 -33.23 4.91 -27.81
N VAL A 38 -32.78 4.66 -26.61
CA VAL A 38 -32.14 5.66 -25.73
C VAL A 38 -30.69 5.23 -25.52
N SER A 39 -29.78 6.14 -25.79
CA SER A 39 -28.37 5.89 -25.53
C SER A 39 -28.07 6.16 -24.06
N LEU A 40 -27.53 5.17 -23.35
CA LEU A 40 -26.99 5.32 -22.03
C LEU A 40 -25.51 5.74 -22.18
N LEU A 41 -25.18 6.92 -21.66
CA LEU A 41 -23.83 7.47 -21.76
C LEU A 41 -23.07 7.22 -20.45
N ALA A 42 -21.78 6.94 -20.57
CA ALA A 42 -20.90 6.89 -19.41
C ALA A 42 -20.81 8.28 -18.77
N PRO A 43 -21.00 8.41 -17.45
CA PRO A 43 -20.93 9.70 -16.75
C PRO A 43 -19.50 10.23 -16.60
N ILE A 44 -18.50 9.36 -16.75
CA ILE A 44 -17.07 9.66 -16.64
C ILE A 44 -16.30 8.99 -17.77
N ASP A 45 -15.15 9.53 -18.11
CA ASP A 45 -14.16 8.84 -18.92
C ASP A 45 -13.53 7.71 -18.10
N GLY A 46 -13.30 6.55 -18.72
CA GLY A 46 -12.74 5.42 -17.98
C GLY A 46 -12.88 4.09 -18.69
N THR A 47 -12.59 3.04 -17.97
CA THR A 47 -12.68 1.64 -18.46
C THR A 47 -13.91 0.97 -17.86
N VAL A 48 -14.63 0.21 -18.70
CA VAL A 48 -15.74 -0.64 -18.22
C VAL A 48 -15.12 -1.82 -17.47
N ILE A 49 -15.27 -1.84 -16.15
CA ILE A 49 -14.73 -2.90 -15.29
C ILE A 49 -15.73 -4.01 -15.01
N ARG A 50 -17.03 -3.74 -15.20
CA ARG A 50 -18.10 -4.73 -15.02
C ARG A 50 -19.25 -4.45 -15.99
N ARG A 51 -19.80 -5.52 -16.53
CA ARG A 51 -21.00 -5.50 -17.37
C ARG A 51 -22.00 -6.52 -16.83
N GLU A 52 -23.15 -6.05 -16.37
CA GLU A 52 -24.21 -6.87 -15.74
C GLU A 52 -25.39 -7.12 -16.68
N VAL A 53 -25.33 -6.61 -17.93
CA VAL A 53 -26.41 -6.74 -18.91
C VAL A 53 -25.95 -7.47 -20.16
N SER A 54 -26.88 -8.18 -20.78
CA SER A 54 -26.70 -8.89 -22.04
C SER A 54 -27.61 -8.32 -23.11
N LEU A 55 -27.27 -8.54 -24.38
CA LEU A 55 -28.10 -8.12 -25.51
C LEU A 55 -29.47 -8.79 -25.44
N GLY A 56 -30.54 -8.01 -25.56
CA GLY A 56 -31.92 -8.48 -25.47
C GLY A 56 -32.47 -8.66 -24.06
N GLN A 57 -31.65 -8.39 -23.02
CA GLN A 57 -32.09 -8.45 -21.64
C GLN A 57 -32.98 -7.25 -21.31
N ALA A 58 -34.09 -7.47 -20.61
CA ALA A 58 -34.87 -6.40 -20.00
C ALA A 58 -34.15 -5.81 -18.80
N VAL A 59 -34.02 -4.50 -18.74
CA VAL A 59 -33.41 -3.77 -17.63
C VAL A 59 -34.46 -2.96 -16.87
N GLN A 60 -34.35 -2.95 -15.57
CA GLN A 60 -35.17 -2.11 -14.69
C GLN A 60 -34.42 -0.83 -14.34
N SER A 61 -35.14 0.22 -13.92
CA SER A 61 -34.54 1.54 -13.60
C SER A 61 -33.49 1.53 -12.48
N ALA A 62 -33.47 0.47 -11.65
CA ALA A 62 -32.50 0.32 -10.56
C ALA A 62 -31.42 -0.74 -10.83
N SER A 63 -31.33 -1.23 -12.09
CA SER A 63 -30.33 -2.24 -12.44
C SER A 63 -28.99 -1.59 -12.77
N ASP A 64 -27.91 -2.10 -12.16
CA ASP A 64 -26.55 -1.75 -12.54
C ASP A 64 -26.23 -2.41 -13.89
N ALA A 65 -26.18 -1.64 -14.95
CA ALA A 65 -25.89 -2.15 -16.28
C ALA A 65 -24.38 -2.29 -16.55
N PHE A 66 -23.64 -1.25 -16.22
CA PHE A 66 -22.20 -1.15 -16.41
C PHE A 66 -21.56 -0.42 -15.23
N GLN A 67 -20.37 -0.85 -14.89
CA GLN A 67 -19.51 -0.13 -13.95
C GLN A 67 -18.30 0.41 -14.73
N VAL A 68 -18.14 1.74 -14.71
CA VAL A 68 -17.02 2.45 -15.33
C VAL A 68 -16.15 3.02 -14.23
N ALA A 69 -14.85 2.84 -14.35
CA ALA A 69 -13.89 3.38 -13.39
C ALA A 69 -12.72 4.03 -14.11
N ASP A 70 -12.22 5.13 -13.53
CA ASP A 70 -10.93 5.69 -13.88
C ASP A 70 -9.83 4.84 -13.20
N LEU A 71 -8.99 4.21 -14.02
CA LEU A 71 -7.90 3.34 -13.57
C LEU A 71 -6.54 4.04 -13.60
N SER A 72 -6.49 5.34 -13.88
CA SER A 72 -5.25 6.13 -13.92
C SER A 72 -4.62 6.29 -12.55
N ARG A 73 -5.41 6.24 -11.49
CA ARG A 73 -4.97 6.20 -10.10
C ARG A 73 -5.63 5.05 -9.38
N LEU A 74 -4.83 4.28 -8.68
CA LEU A 74 -5.32 3.14 -7.92
C LEU A 74 -4.97 3.29 -6.44
N TRP A 75 -5.72 2.57 -5.62
CA TRP A 75 -5.51 2.51 -4.18
C TRP A 75 -5.11 1.12 -3.76
N VAL A 76 -4.15 1.04 -2.87
CA VAL A 76 -3.83 -0.17 -2.12
C VAL A 76 -4.44 0.00 -0.73
N LEU A 77 -5.23 -0.98 -0.32
CA LEU A 77 -5.78 -1.06 1.03
C LEU A 77 -4.86 -1.98 1.84
N LEU A 78 -4.33 -1.45 2.92
CA LEU A 78 -3.45 -2.14 3.84
C LEU A 78 -4.13 -2.24 5.19
N ASP A 79 -3.94 -3.37 5.86
CA ASP A 79 -4.36 -3.54 7.26
C ASP A 79 -3.14 -3.36 8.16
N LEU A 80 -3.05 -2.20 8.80
CA LEU A 80 -1.93 -1.83 9.66
C LEU A 80 -2.21 -2.23 11.10
N PHE A 81 -1.31 -2.95 11.74
CA PHE A 81 -1.45 -3.31 13.15
C PHE A 81 -1.39 -2.08 14.07
N GLU A 82 -2.16 -2.12 15.15
CA GLU A 82 -2.25 -1.06 16.16
C GLU A 82 -0.87 -0.60 16.66
N LYS A 83 0.06 -1.54 16.89
CA LYS A 83 1.43 -1.24 17.35
C LYS A 83 2.26 -0.41 16.36
N ASP A 84 1.92 -0.48 15.07
CA ASP A 84 2.66 0.19 13.99
C ASP A 84 2.03 1.54 13.61
N LEU A 85 0.80 1.83 14.08
CA LEU A 85 0.10 3.09 13.83
C LEU A 85 0.89 4.35 14.20
N PRO A 86 1.62 4.41 15.34
CA PRO A 86 2.39 5.61 15.69
C PRO A 86 3.50 5.96 14.71
N HIS A 87 3.89 5.02 13.85
CA HIS A 87 4.99 5.15 12.90
C HIS A 87 4.52 5.47 11.47
N VAL A 88 3.20 5.59 11.25
CA VAL A 88 2.62 5.85 9.93
C VAL A 88 1.89 7.19 9.95
N HIS A 89 2.19 8.02 8.96
CA HIS A 89 1.63 9.36 8.83
C HIS A 89 1.01 9.57 7.45
N SER A 90 0.04 10.49 7.38
CA SER A 90 -0.49 10.94 6.08
C SER A 90 0.63 11.56 5.24
N ALA A 91 0.56 11.39 3.93
CA ALA A 91 1.56 11.83 2.97
C ALA A 91 2.93 11.12 3.09
N GLN A 92 3.04 10.07 3.91
CA GLN A 92 4.24 9.25 4.00
C GLN A 92 4.49 8.51 2.68
N ARG A 93 5.75 8.47 2.24
CA ARG A 93 6.13 7.75 1.02
C ARG A 93 6.02 6.25 1.22
N ALA A 94 5.56 5.60 0.17
CA ALA A 94 5.46 4.15 0.10
C ALA A 94 6.00 3.65 -1.25
N GLU A 95 6.42 2.41 -1.28
CA GLU A 95 6.78 1.69 -2.50
C GLU A 95 5.90 0.46 -2.63
N ILE A 96 5.28 0.30 -3.79
CA ILE A 96 4.46 -0.86 -4.11
C ILE A 96 5.27 -1.79 -4.99
N ARG A 97 5.23 -3.08 -4.69
CA ARG A 97 5.82 -4.18 -5.46
C ARG A 97 4.77 -5.23 -5.74
N THR A 98 4.87 -5.86 -6.89
CA THR A 98 3.98 -6.95 -7.30
C THR A 98 4.76 -8.06 -8.00
N GLU A 99 4.28 -9.28 -7.85
CA GLU A 99 4.85 -10.43 -8.56
C GLU A 99 4.63 -10.36 -10.08
N ALA A 100 3.62 -9.62 -10.53
CA ALA A 100 3.36 -9.44 -11.96
C ALA A 100 4.49 -8.66 -12.68
N TYR A 101 5.24 -7.84 -11.95
CA TYR A 101 6.37 -7.06 -12.47
C TYR A 101 7.57 -7.16 -11.53
N PRO A 102 8.30 -8.31 -11.54
CA PRO A 102 9.46 -8.52 -10.68
C PRO A 102 10.54 -7.47 -10.93
N GLY A 103 11.06 -6.88 -9.86
CA GLY A 103 12.12 -5.86 -9.94
C GLY A 103 11.63 -4.44 -10.24
N ARG A 104 10.34 -4.23 -10.50
CA ARG A 104 9.75 -2.89 -10.64
C ARG A 104 9.10 -2.45 -9.32
N THR A 105 9.35 -1.20 -8.94
CA THR A 105 8.70 -0.54 -7.82
C THR A 105 7.83 0.60 -8.33
N PHE A 106 6.66 0.76 -7.72
CA PHE A 106 5.74 1.85 -8.04
C PHE A 106 5.72 2.80 -6.85
N PRO A 107 6.11 4.08 -7.07
CA PRO A 107 6.07 5.07 -6.01
C PRO A 107 4.61 5.35 -5.61
N ALA A 108 4.40 5.47 -4.31
CA ALA A 108 3.08 5.63 -3.73
C ALA A 108 3.14 6.53 -2.50
N GLN A 109 1.97 6.90 -1.99
CA GLN A 109 1.86 7.76 -0.83
C GLN A 109 0.65 7.35 0.04
N VAL A 110 0.82 7.43 1.35
CA VAL A 110 -0.28 7.23 2.30
C VAL A 110 -1.27 8.39 2.15
N ALA A 111 -2.47 8.09 1.69
CA ALA A 111 -3.54 9.07 1.48
C ALA A 111 -4.46 9.20 2.69
N LEU A 112 -4.75 8.08 3.35
CA LEU A 112 -5.68 8.06 4.48
C LEU A 112 -5.30 6.95 5.46
N ILE A 113 -5.39 7.27 6.75
CA ILE A 113 -5.31 6.30 7.84
C ILE A 113 -6.68 6.26 8.51
N GLY A 114 -7.27 5.08 8.59
CA GLY A 114 -8.58 4.89 9.21
C GLY A 114 -8.54 5.19 10.71
N SER A 115 -9.57 5.86 11.19
CA SER A 115 -9.68 6.24 12.60
C SER A 115 -10.28 5.14 13.49
N VAL A 116 -10.71 4.03 12.90
CA VAL A 116 -11.36 2.93 13.61
C VAL A 116 -10.51 1.67 13.43
N ILE A 117 -10.22 1.01 14.54
CA ILE A 117 -9.52 -0.26 14.57
C ILE A 117 -10.56 -1.37 14.51
N ASP A 118 -10.35 -2.34 13.63
CA ASP A 118 -11.15 -3.57 13.61
C ASP A 118 -10.78 -4.43 14.83
N GLU A 119 -11.76 -4.70 15.67
CA GLU A 119 -11.57 -5.43 16.94
C GLU A 119 -11.13 -6.88 16.75
N LYS A 120 -11.48 -7.50 15.61
CA LYS A 120 -11.15 -8.89 15.32
C LYS A 120 -9.73 -9.06 14.84
N THR A 121 -9.29 -8.18 13.94
CA THR A 121 -7.97 -8.23 13.32
C THR A 121 -6.93 -7.39 14.06
N ARG A 122 -7.37 -6.46 14.92
CA ARG A 122 -6.51 -5.47 15.60
C ARG A 122 -5.72 -4.61 14.61
N THR A 123 -6.35 -4.28 13.49
CA THR A 123 -5.76 -3.47 12.44
C THR A 123 -6.59 -2.23 12.14
N ALA A 124 -5.93 -1.17 11.67
CA ALA A 124 -6.58 0.00 11.07
C ALA A 124 -6.39 -0.04 9.56
N PRO A 125 -7.42 0.28 8.77
CA PRO A 125 -7.28 0.34 7.32
C PRO A 125 -6.46 1.58 6.92
N VAL A 126 -5.45 1.37 6.10
CA VAL A 126 -4.63 2.44 5.51
C VAL A 126 -4.78 2.40 4.00
N ARG A 127 -5.08 3.55 3.41
CA ARG A 127 -5.17 3.71 1.97
C ARG A 127 -3.92 4.37 1.45
N VAL A 128 -3.25 3.68 0.54
CA VAL A 128 -2.06 4.16 -0.18
C VAL A 128 -2.44 4.40 -1.62
N GLU A 129 -2.18 5.58 -2.14
CA GLU A 129 -2.45 5.96 -3.52
C GLU A 129 -1.18 5.92 -4.36
N PHE A 130 -1.34 5.49 -5.62
CA PHE A 130 -0.26 5.53 -6.60
C PHE A 130 -0.79 5.83 -8.00
N ASP A 131 0.09 6.39 -8.82
CA ASP A 131 -0.17 6.68 -10.22
C ASP A 131 -0.08 5.38 -11.04
N ASN A 132 -1.12 5.10 -11.82
CA ASN A 132 -1.22 3.98 -12.74
C ASN A 132 -1.48 4.44 -14.17
N SER A 133 -0.97 5.60 -14.54
CA SER A 133 -1.15 6.20 -15.89
C SER A 133 -0.69 5.27 -17.01
N GLU A 134 0.29 4.39 -16.75
CA GLU A 134 0.73 3.36 -17.69
C GLU A 134 -0.25 2.16 -17.80
N GLY A 135 -1.26 2.05 -16.93
CA GLY A 135 -2.25 0.99 -16.95
C GLY A 135 -1.71 -0.41 -16.63
N LEU A 136 -0.56 -0.49 -15.95
CA LEU A 136 0.13 -1.76 -15.68
C LEU A 136 -0.54 -2.58 -14.59
N LEU A 137 -1.01 -1.93 -13.54
CA LEU A 137 -1.66 -2.60 -12.43
C LEU A 137 -3.18 -2.61 -12.62
N ARG A 138 -3.79 -3.67 -12.13
CA ARG A 138 -5.24 -3.86 -12.23
C ARG A 138 -5.86 -3.97 -10.84
N PRO A 139 -7.07 -3.43 -10.65
CA PRO A 139 -7.81 -3.67 -9.41
C PRO A 139 -7.92 -5.16 -9.10
N GLY A 140 -7.82 -5.52 -7.82
CA GLY A 140 -7.88 -6.90 -7.35
C GLY A 140 -6.55 -7.66 -7.37
N GLN A 141 -5.44 -7.05 -7.80
CA GLN A 141 -4.12 -7.65 -7.69
C GLN A 141 -3.58 -7.57 -6.27
N PHE A 142 -2.89 -8.63 -5.84
CA PHE A 142 -2.10 -8.62 -4.61
C PHE A 142 -0.80 -7.86 -4.83
N VAL A 143 -0.48 -7.00 -3.88
CA VAL A 143 0.73 -6.20 -3.89
C VAL A 143 1.35 -6.16 -2.50
N THR A 144 2.64 -5.91 -2.44
CA THR A 144 3.35 -5.62 -1.20
C THR A 144 3.66 -4.14 -1.16
N ALA A 145 3.26 -3.46 -0.10
CA ALA A 145 3.59 -2.07 0.13
C ALA A 145 4.65 -1.97 1.24
N THR A 146 5.72 -1.23 0.95
CA THR A 146 6.75 -0.87 1.93
C THR A 146 6.59 0.61 2.25
N LEU A 147 6.21 0.92 3.48
CA LEU A 147 6.15 2.29 3.97
C LEU A 147 7.56 2.73 4.35
N GLN A 148 8.01 3.85 3.82
CA GLN A 148 9.28 4.44 4.24
C GLN A 148 9.04 5.12 5.59
N GLY A 149 9.53 4.51 6.68
CA GLY A 149 9.52 5.18 7.97
C GLY A 149 10.21 6.55 7.85
N GLU A 150 9.68 7.57 8.48
CA GLU A 150 10.55 8.67 8.84
C GLU A 150 11.68 8.03 9.66
N ALA A 151 12.89 8.09 9.12
CA ALA A 151 14.02 7.87 9.96
C ALA A 151 13.85 8.90 11.09
N THR A 152 13.33 8.44 12.21
CA THR A 152 13.53 9.16 13.47
C THR A 152 15.03 9.14 13.63
N VAL A 153 15.67 10.14 13.01
CA VAL A 153 17.09 10.39 13.15
C VAL A 153 17.28 10.99 14.55
N ALA A 154 16.98 10.23 15.56
CA ALA A 154 17.96 10.11 16.59
C ALA A 154 19.10 9.31 15.95
N GLN A 155 19.94 9.97 15.15
CA GLN A 155 21.27 9.48 14.82
C GLN A 155 22.10 9.51 16.12
N THR A 156 21.71 8.72 17.07
CA THR A 156 22.65 8.14 18.00
C THR A 156 23.42 7.16 17.13
N ALA A 157 24.68 7.49 16.83
CA ALA A 157 25.56 6.56 16.13
C ALA A 157 25.51 5.25 16.89
N VAL A 158 24.85 4.26 16.33
CA VAL A 158 24.65 2.96 17.00
C VAL A 158 25.80 2.09 16.58
N LEU A 159 26.51 1.57 17.55
CA LEU A 159 27.59 0.64 17.29
C LEU A 159 26.99 -0.65 16.75
N THR A 160 27.40 -1.06 15.56
CA THR A 160 26.93 -2.29 14.94
C THR A 160 28.08 -3.22 14.62
N VAL A 161 27.83 -4.52 14.73
CA VAL A 161 28.78 -5.57 14.33
C VAL A 161 28.11 -6.54 13.38
N PRO A 162 28.86 -7.23 12.49
CA PRO A 162 28.32 -8.32 11.72
C PRO A 162 27.73 -9.40 12.61
N ARG A 163 26.52 -9.87 12.29
CA ARG A 163 25.81 -10.91 13.06
C ARG A 163 26.66 -12.17 13.27
N LYS A 164 27.53 -12.49 12.30
CA LYS A 164 28.46 -13.62 12.37
C LYS A 164 29.52 -13.49 13.49
N ALA A 165 29.80 -12.27 13.94
CA ALA A 165 30.75 -12.03 15.02
C ALA A 165 30.20 -12.42 16.39
N VAL A 166 28.87 -12.46 16.54
CA VAL A 166 28.21 -12.79 17.81
C VAL A 166 28.20 -14.29 18.02
N VAL A 167 28.79 -14.73 19.12
CA VAL A 167 28.84 -16.14 19.54
C VAL A 167 28.03 -16.27 20.83
N THR A 168 27.20 -17.30 20.91
CA THR A 168 26.43 -17.58 22.14
C THR A 168 27.11 -18.68 22.94
N VAL A 169 27.38 -18.39 24.19
CA VAL A 169 27.93 -19.35 25.17
C VAL A 169 27.03 -19.35 26.40
N GLU A 170 26.55 -20.51 26.82
CA GLU A 170 25.62 -20.68 27.96
C GLU A 170 24.40 -19.74 27.90
N GLY A 171 23.88 -19.50 26.69
CA GLY A 171 22.71 -18.63 26.48
C GLY A 171 23.04 -17.12 26.49
N LYS A 172 24.29 -16.72 26.73
CA LYS A 172 24.73 -15.31 26.77
C LYS A 172 25.46 -14.93 25.47
N PRO A 173 25.12 -13.82 24.83
CA PRO A 173 25.83 -13.33 23.66
C PRO A 173 27.18 -12.74 24.08
N LEU A 174 28.23 -13.04 23.31
CA LEU A 174 29.56 -12.51 23.49
C LEU A 174 30.25 -12.26 22.14
N LEU A 175 31.26 -11.42 22.17
CA LEU A 175 32.17 -11.15 21.07
C LEU A 175 33.62 -11.45 21.50
N PHE A 176 34.44 -11.76 20.49
CA PHE A 176 35.88 -11.80 20.67
C PHE A 176 36.48 -10.53 20.08
N VAL A 177 37.19 -9.75 20.94
CA VAL A 177 37.85 -8.51 20.55
C VAL A 177 39.35 -8.80 20.50
N GLN A 178 40.00 -8.36 19.45
CA GLN A 178 41.43 -8.48 19.32
C GLN A 178 42.11 -7.35 20.14
N THR A 179 42.87 -7.73 21.16
CA THR A 179 43.61 -6.79 22.05
C THR A 179 45.08 -6.67 21.71
N GLY A 180 45.59 -7.52 20.81
CA GLY A 180 46.97 -7.51 20.34
C GLY A 180 47.24 -8.59 19.29
N SER A 181 48.48 -8.70 18.79
CA SER A 181 48.84 -9.71 17.80
C SER A 181 48.64 -11.11 18.38
N GLY A 182 47.59 -11.83 17.84
CA GLY A 182 47.22 -13.18 18.26
C GLY A 182 46.56 -13.28 19.63
N ARG A 183 46.15 -12.15 20.26
CA ARG A 183 45.48 -12.12 21.56
C ARG A 183 44.03 -11.68 21.35
N PHE A 184 43.10 -12.49 21.87
CA PHE A 184 41.66 -12.24 21.81
C PHE A 184 41.08 -12.25 23.23
N GLU A 185 40.23 -11.28 23.49
CA GLU A 185 39.51 -11.18 24.76
C GLU A 185 38.03 -11.45 24.51
N ARG A 186 37.41 -12.29 25.32
CA ARG A 186 35.98 -12.47 25.30
C ARG A 186 35.29 -11.34 26.03
N ARG A 187 34.26 -10.76 25.43
CA ARG A 187 33.42 -9.76 26.08
C ARG A 187 31.95 -10.10 25.95
N SER A 188 31.26 -10.07 27.08
CA SER A 188 29.83 -10.17 27.11
C SER A 188 29.23 -8.89 26.54
N VAL A 189 28.24 -9.00 25.69
CA VAL A 189 27.61 -7.85 25.01
C VAL A 189 26.09 -7.87 25.20
N GLU A 190 25.53 -6.67 25.27
CA GLU A 190 24.09 -6.48 25.17
C GLU A 190 23.74 -6.12 23.74
N LEU A 191 22.86 -6.92 23.16
CA LEU A 191 22.45 -6.75 21.78
C LEU A 191 21.16 -5.93 21.69
N GLY A 192 21.08 -5.10 20.67
CA GLY A 192 19.90 -4.37 20.28
C GLY A 192 19.19 -5.01 19.08
N PRO A 193 18.32 -4.25 18.38
CA PRO A 193 17.69 -4.67 17.17
C PRO A 193 18.69 -5.11 16.08
N SER A 194 18.31 -6.08 15.26
CA SER A 194 19.11 -6.53 14.12
C SER A 194 18.51 -6.00 12.82
N GLY A 195 19.36 -5.46 11.93
CA GLY A 195 19.03 -5.00 10.59
C GLY A 195 19.86 -5.73 9.54
N GLY A 196 19.25 -6.64 8.79
CA GLY A 196 19.94 -7.41 7.75
C GLY A 196 21.11 -8.24 8.28
N SER A 197 22.34 -7.97 7.81
CA SER A 197 23.57 -8.67 8.21
C SER A 197 24.25 -8.10 9.46
N LEU A 198 23.76 -6.97 9.98
CA LEU A 198 24.29 -6.27 11.13
C LEU A 198 23.39 -6.42 12.35
N ILE A 199 23.97 -6.33 13.54
CA ILE A 199 23.28 -6.31 14.82
C ILE A 199 23.81 -5.16 15.67
N GLU A 200 22.93 -4.43 16.32
CA GLU A 200 23.27 -3.36 17.26
C GLU A 200 23.94 -3.96 18.51
N VAL A 201 24.99 -3.29 18.99
CA VAL A 201 25.63 -3.59 20.26
C VAL A 201 25.46 -2.37 21.17
N ARG A 202 24.73 -2.54 22.27
CA ARG A 202 24.44 -1.47 23.23
C ARG A 202 25.56 -1.29 24.28
N SER A 203 26.22 -2.40 24.61
CA SER A 203 27.32 -2.37 25.58
C SER A 203 28.30 -3.52 25.36
N GLY A 204 29.52 -3.36 25.81
CA GLY A 204 30.58 -4.39 25.79
C GLY A 204 31.66 -4.21 24.73
N VAL A 205 31.48 -3.34 23.73
CA VAL A 205 32.45 -3.01 22.68
C VAL A 205 32.48 -1.51 22.45
N SER A 206 33.63 -0.95 22.13
CA SER A 206 33.82 0.45 21.78
C SER A 206 34.08 0.64 20.30
N GLU A 207 33.85 1.86 19.81
CA GLU A 207 34.15 2.23 18.43
C GLU A 207 35.65 2.09 18.15
N GLY A 208 36.00 1.51 16.99
CA GLY A 208 37.38 1.30 16.58
C GLY A 208 38.02 -0.01 17.07
N GLU A 209 37.34 -0.79 17.93
CA GLU A 209 37.85 -2.11 18.33
C GLU A 209 37.66 -3.15 17.20
N LEU A 210 38.67 -4.02 17.06
CA LEU A 210 38.65 -5.10 16.06
C LEU A 210 37.93 -6.30 16.63
N VAL A 211 36.80 -6.67 16.02
CA VAL A 211 36.02 -7.85 16.40
C VAL A 211 36.25 -9.02 15.42
N VAL A 212 36.31 -10.21 15.98
CA VAL A 212 36.48 -11.45 15.18
C VAL A 212 35.15 -11.79 14.52
N VAL A 213 35.11 -11.76 13.19
CA VAL A 213 33.92 -12.09 12.38
C VAL A 213 33.91 -13.56 11.99
N ASP A 214 35.06 -14.10 11.59
CA ASP A 214 35.24 -15.50 11.18
C ASP A 214 36.21 -16.21 12.14
N GLY A 215 35.93 -17.46 12.48
CA GLY A 215 36.73 -18.25 13.40
C GLY A 215 36.31 -18.13 14.90
N GLY A 216 35.26 -17.39 15.22
CA GLY A 216 34.74 -17.25 16.59
C GLY A 216 34.39 -18.60 17.25
N PHE A 217 33.99 -19.61 16.47
CA PHE A 217 33.73 -20.96 16.96
C PHE A 217 35.01 -21.68 17.43
N LEU A 218 36.15 -21.48 16.77
CA LEU A 218 37.44 -22.03 17.16
C LEU A 218 37.89 -21.44 18.52
N LEU A 219 37.75 -20.12 18.66
CA LEU A 219 38.05 -19.43 19.91
C LEU A 219 37.14 -19.89 21.06
N LYS A 220 35.86 -20.18 20.79
CA LYS A 220 34.92 -20.78 21.73
C LYS A 220 35.39 -22.15 22.20
N SER A 221 35.88 -23.01 21.28
CA SER A 221 36.34 -24.34 21.61
C SER A 221 37.61 -24.34 22.51
N GLU A 222 38.48 -23.39 22.30
CA GLU A 222 39.70 -23.22 23.12
C GLU A 222 39.37 -22.73 24.55
N LEU A 223 38.28 -21.98 24.67
CA LEU A 223 37.84 -21.40 25.93
C LEU A 223 37.13 -22.42 26.85
N LEU A 224 36.64 -23.53 26.28
CA LEU A 224 35.95 -24.62 27.01
C LEU A 224 36.91 -25.76 27.36
N ARG A 225 38.18 -25.63 27.05
CA ARG A 225 39.25 -26.59 27.38
C ARG A 225 39.94 -26.22 28.70
#